data_63e989b8914543fff2290aef92a9c0f5
#
_entry.id   63e989b8914543fff2290aef92a9c0f5
#
_cell.length_a   1.000
_cell.length_b   1.000
_cell.length_c   1.000
_cell.angle_alpha   90.00
_cell.angle_beta   90.00
_cell.angle_gamma   90.00
#
_symmetry.space_group_name_H-M   'P 1'
#
loop_
_entity.id
_entity.type
_entity.pdbx_description
1 polymer ?
#
loop_
_entity_poly.entity_id
_entity_poly.type
_entity_poly.pdbx_seq_one_letter_code
_entity_poly.pdbx_strand_id
1 'polypeptide(L)'
;TIYIKDNSLSCTLNYTLTKKAEVQLQVTDIIYNKNNIIGQIVLKQGENEIFGLRNYFGLAHMPLSNSFSFGGVINLSNLHPTAGREALSRESLNFASTILNIIQKYLCESISKIKLIDNNTNFLNYIVTNSRYDLANNIKIDMKPGENNKILLSDVAQEINGKNVLYYGGRNQDTINTFGNENTN
;
A
#
# COMPACT_ATOMS: atom_id res chain seq x y z
N THR A 1 3.97 -14.51 -5.87
CA THR A 1 5.24 -13.97 -6.40
C THR A 1 4.97 -13.13 -7.63
N ILE A 2 5.61 -11.97 -7.73
CA ILE A 2 5.60 -11.09 -8.90
C ILE A 2 7.04 -10.79 -9.30
N TYR A 3 7.30 -10.83 -10.60
CA TYR A 3 8.56 -10.36 -11.17
C TYR A 3 8.36 -8.93 -11.65
N ILE A 4 8.94 -7.98 -10.92
CA ILE A 4 8.90 -6.56 -11.29
C ILE A 4 9.99 -6.31 -12.34
N LYS A 5 9.60 -5.64 -13.42
CA LYS A 5 10.50 -5.11 -14.44
C LYS A 5 10.03 -3.72 -14.83
N ASP A 6 10.60 -2.73 -14.19
CA ASP A 6 10.37 -1.31 -14.46
C ASP A 6 11.61 -0.70 -15.13
N ASN A 7 11.55 0.54 -15.58
CA ASN A 7 12.66 1.20 -16.28
C ASN A 7 13.96 1.21 -15.48
N SER A 8 13.88 1.37 -14.17
CA SER A 8 15.04 1.47 -13.27
C SER A 8 15.20 0.30 -12.33
N LEU A 9 14.14 -0.50 -12.08
CA LEU A 9 14.12 -1.56 -11.09
C LEU A 9 13.67 -2.89 -11.69
N SER A 10 14.47 -3.94 -11.46
CA SER A 10 14.01 -5.31 -11.63
C SER A 10 14.20 -6.05 -10.30
N CYS A 11 13.18 -6.78 -9.86
CA CYS A 11 13.28 -7.58 -8.63
C CYS A 11 12.20 -8.66 -8.57
N THR A 12 12.38 -9.59 -7.64
CA THR A 12 11.37 -10.59 -7.28
C THR A 12 10.62 -10.10 -6.04
N LEU A 13 9.31 -9.90 -6.14
CA LEU A 13 8.44 -9.56 -5.03
C LEU A 13 7.60 -10.77 -4.63
N ASN A 14 7.81 -11.27 -3.44
CA ASN A 14 6.95 -12.24 -2.77
C ASN A 14 6.07 -11.51 -1.76
N TYR A 15 4.77 -11.76 -1.78
CA TYR A 15 3.86 -11.20 -0.77
C TYR A 15 2.80 -12.20 -0.34
N THR A 16 2.29 -11.99 0.85
CA THR A 16 1.14 -12.72 1.42
C THR A 16 0.15 -11.72 1.99
N LEU A 17 -1.13 -12.11 1.99
CA LEU A 17 -2.19 -11.38 2.67
C LEU A 17 -2.63 -12.19 3.89
N THR A 18 -2.73 -11.54 5.04
CA THR A 18 -3.35 -12.13 6.23
C THR A 18 -4.87 -12.27 6.02
N LYS A 19 -5.56 -12.95 6.96
CA LYS A 19 -7.04 -13.03 6.96
C LYS A 19 -7.72 -11.66 7.07
N LYS A 20 -7.00 -10.64 7.57
CA LYS A 20 -7.44 -9.23 7.65
C LYS A 20 -7.02 -8.41 6.43
N ALA A 21 -6.54 -9.05 5.38
CA ALA A 21 -6.01 -8.43 4.17
C ALA A 21 -4.75 -7.55 4.40
N GLU A 22 -4.06 -7.69 5.54
CA GLU A 22 -2.79 -7.01 5.78
C GLU A 22 -1.68 -7.63 4.93
N VAL A 23 -0.81 -6.80 4.38
CA VAL A 23 0.26 -7.21 3.49
C VAL A 23 1.53 -7.51 4.26
N GLN A 24 2.16 -8.64 3.93
CA GLN A 24 3.55 -8.94 4.27
C GLN A 24 4.32 -9.19 2.97
N LEU A 25 5.51 -8.62 2.83
CA LEU A 25 6.28 -8.74 1.59
C LEU A 25 7.76 -8.97 1.84
N GLN A 26 8.37 -9.64 0.87
CA GLN A 26 9.81 -9.81 0.75
C GLN A 26 10.23 -9.52 -0.69
N VAL A 27 11.30 -8.75 -0.85
CA VAL A 27 11.88 -8.42 -2.16
C VAL A 27 13.32 -8.91 -2.22
N THR A 28 13.63 -9.63 -3.29
CA THR A 28 14.96 -10.18 -3.58
C THR A 28 15.37 -9.90 -5.02
N ASP A 29 16.57 -10.32 -5.40
CA ASP A 29 17.09 -10.21 -6.77
C ASP A 29 17.03 -8.80 -7.34
N ILE A 30 17.42 -7.84 -6.52
CA ILE A 30 17.25 -6.40 -6.80
C ILE A 30 18.32 -5.93 -7.79
N ILE A 31 17.89 -5.46 -8.95
CA ILE A 31 18.73 -4.79 -9.94
C ILE A 31 18.20 -3.37 -10.10
N TYR A 32 19.01 -2.38 -9.78
CA TYR A 32 18.65 -0.97 -9.90
C TYR A 32 19.61 -0.24 -10.84
N ASN A 33 19.06 0.43 -11.86
CA ASN A 33 19.84 1.09 -12.92
C ASN A 33 20.94 0.19 -13.49
N LYS A 34 20.60 -1.08 -13.80
CA LYS A 34 21.49 -2.13 -14.31
C LYS A 34 22.57 -2.62 -13.32
N ASN A 35 22.57 -2.13 -12.08
CA ASN A 35 23.47 -2.59 -11.03
C ASN A 35 22.77 -3.62 -10.15
N ASN A 36 23.43 -4.74 -9.90
CA ASN A 36 22.94 -5.73 -8.95
C ASN A 36 23.13 -5.21 -7.52
N ILE A 37 22.04 -5.12 -6.75
CA ILE A 37 22.06 -4.68 -5.35
C ILE A 37 21.93 -5.91 -4.46
N ILE A 38 22.99 -6.21 -3.74
CA ILE A 38 23.00 -7.35 -2.81
C ILE A 38 22.13 -6.98 -1.58
N GLY A 39 21.20 -7.88 -1.25
CA GLY A 39 20.36 -7.76 -0.07
C GLY A 39 18.90 -8.10 -0.31
N GLN A 40 18.07 -7.71 0.62
CA GLN A 40 16.64 -7.97 0.60
C GLN A 40 15.87 -6.90 1.37
N ILE A 41 14.57 -6.79 1.06
CA ILE A 41 13.62 -5.95 1.77
C ILE A 41 12.56 -6.87 2.37
N VAL A 42 12.30 -6.75 3.66
CA VAL A 42 11.25 -7.51 4.36
C VAL A 42 10.37 -6.52 5.12
N LEU A 43 9.13 -6.38 4.70
CA LEU A 43 8.20 -5.40 5.27
C LEU A 43 6.87 -6.04 5.62
N LYS A 44 6.22 -5.48 6.64
CA LYS A 44 4.90 -5.89 7.09
C LYS A 44 4.04 -4.67 7.38
N GLN A 45 2.82 -4.72 6.92
CA GLN A 45 1.83 -3.67 7.16
C GLN A 45 1.51 -3.54 8.65
N GLY A 46 1.44 -2.30 9.13
CA GLY A 46 1.06 -1.96 10.51
C GLY A 46 2.21 -1.91 11.50
N GLU A 47 3.46 -2.17 11.10
CA GLU A 47 4.63 -2.06 11.99
C GLU A 47 5.20 -0.63 12.06
N ASN A 48 4.94 0.22 11.07
CA ASN A 48 5.23 1.67 11.00
C ASN A 48 6.71 2.09 11.04
N GLU A 49 7.63 1.25 11.50
CA GLU A 49 9.06 1.58 11.60
C GLU A 49 9.89 0.75 10.65
N ILE A 50 10.69 1.41 9.82
CA ILE A 50 11.61 0.77 8.89
C ILE A 50 13.04 1.02 9.35
N PHE A 51 13.83 -0.07 9.46
CA PHE A 51 15.25 -0.01 9.77
C PHE A 51 16.09 -0.34 8.55
N GLY A 52 17.07 0.51 8.30
CA GLY A 52 18.09 0.29 7.27
C GLY A 52 19.25 -0.55 7.80
N LEU A 53 19.60 -1.60 7.05
CA LEU A 53 20.77 -2.43 7.28
C LEU A 53 21.66 -2.44 6.04
N ARG A 54 22.94 -2.64 6.23
CA ARG A 54 23.91 -2.91 5.16
C ARG A 54 24.69 -4.17 5.49
N ASN A 55 24.56 -5.18 4.63
CA ASN A 55 25.19 -6.49 4.84
C ASN A 55 24.85 -7.06 6.24
N TYR A 56 23.57 -6.92 6.65
CA TYR A 56 23.02 -7.33 7.96
C TYR A 56 23.53 -6.53 9.18
N PHE A 57 24.35 -5.49 8.98
CA PHE A 57 24.70 -4.55 10.06
C PHE A 57 23.64 -3.44 10.13
N GLY A 58 23.11 -3.22 11.32
CA GLY A 58 22.16 -2.12 11.57
C GLY A 58 22.80 -0.78 11.35
N LEU A 59 22.12 0.10 10.61
CA LEU A 59 22.57 1.46 10.35
C LEU A 59 21.74 2.46 11.14
N ALA A 60 20.48 2.67 10.75
CA ALA A 60 19.59 3.65 11.38
C ALA A 60 18.12 3.38 11.01
N HIS A 61 17.23 4.05 11.72
CA HIS A 61 15.83 4.18 11.37
C HIS A 61 15.69 4.96 10.05
N MET A 62 14.76 4.52 9.18
CA MET A 62 14.47 5.12 7.90
C MET A 62 13.08 5.78 7.93
N PRO A 63 12.96 7.11 8.00
CA PRO A 63 11.69 7.82 8.01
C PRO A 63 11.07 7.84 6.60
N LEU A 64 10.68 6.67 6.09
CA LEU A 64 10.10 6.54 4.76
C LEU A 64 8.57 6.59 4.84
N SER A 65 7.98 7.55 4.14
CA SER A 65 6.53 7.60 3.96
C SER A 65 6.09 6.49 3.01
N ASN A 66 5.05 5.75 3.39
CA ASN A 66 4.44 4.73 2.55
C ASN A 66 2.95 4.56 2.86
N SER A 67 2.16 4.21 1.83
CA SER A 67 0.70 4.14 1.93
C SER A 67 0.19 2.98 2.79
N PHE A 68 1.01 1.94 2.98
CA PHE A 68 0.62 0.73 3.70
C PHE A 68 1.03 0.73 5.18
N SER A 69 1.62 1.82 5.68
CA SER A 69 2.20 1.83 7.02
C SER A 69 3.15 0.64 7.24
N PHE A 70 3.98 0.37 6.24
CA PHE A 70 4.97 -0.68 6.34
C PHE A 70 6.02 -0.35 7.38
N GLY A 71 6.36 -1.33 8.18
CA GLY A 71 7.56 -1.40 8.97
C GLY A 71 8.35 -2.66 8.66
N GLY A 72 9.53 -2.78 9.23
CA GLY A 72 10.43 -3.90 9.02
C GLY A 72 11.85 -3.50 8.64
N VAL A 73 12.45 -4.22 7.70
CA VAL A 73 13.88 -4.10 7.40
C VAL A 73 14.14 -3.91 5.91
N ILE A 74 14.99 -2.93 5.59
CA ILE A 74 15.60 -2.74 4.27
C ILE A 74 17.11 -3.00 4.42
N ASN A 75 17.55 -4.20 4.01
CA ASN A 75 18.96 -4.60 4.06
C ASN A 75 19.55 -4.58 2.65
N LEU A 76 20.29 -3.53 2.30
CA LEU A 76 20.86 -3.34 0.97
C LEU A 76 22.32 -2.90 1.05
N SER A 77 23.16 -3.45 0.18
CA SER A 77 24.61 -3.23 0.19
C SER A 77 25.04 -1.78 -0.10
N ASN A 78 24.16 -1.00 -0.73
CA ASN A 78 24.41 0.39 -1.11
C ASN A 78 23.80 1.43 -0.17
N LEU A 79 23.31 1.02 1.00
CA LEU A 79 22.91 1.97 2.04
C LEU A 79 24.15 2.52 2.77
N HIS A 80 24.20 3.82 2.95
CA HIS A 80 25.31 4.51 3.60
C HIS A 80 24.81 5.36 4.77
N PRO A 81 25.44 5.25 5.94
CA PRO A 81 25.14 6.15 7.05
C PRO A 81 25.72 7.55 6.78
N THR A 82 25.24 8.54 7.52
CA THR A 82 25.87 9.84 7.63
C THR A 82 27.24 9.73 8.32
N ALA A 83 28.05 10.78 8.27
CA ALA A 83 29.38 10.81 8.91
C ALA A 83 29.30 10.51 10.42
N GLY A 84 28.25 10.97 11.11
CA GLY A 84 28.01 10.69 12.54
C GLY A 84 27.40 9.31 12.82
N ARG A 85 27.04 8.53 11.80
CA ARG A 85 26.39 7.22 11.89
C ARG A 85 25.04 7.21 12.63
N GLU A 86 24.47 8.37 12.89
CA GLU A 86 23.19 8.53 13.60
C GLU A 86 21.97 8.35 12.67
N ALA A 87 22.18 8.54 11.37
CA ALA A 87 21.14 8.45 10.34
C ALA A 87 21.71 7.90 9.04
N LEU A 88 20.82 7.63 8.09
CA LEU A 88 21.20 7.31 6.72
C LEU A 88 21.40 8.57 5.89
N SER A 89 22.30 8.49 4.91
CA SER A 89 22.52 9.58 3.97
C SER A 89 21.23 9.89 3.18
N ARG A 90 21.07 11.14 2.77
CA ARG A 90 19.92 11.57 1.96
C ARG A 90 19.80 10.76 0.67
N GLU A 91 20.91 10.40 0.06
CA GLU A 91 20.97 9.57 -1.16
C GLU A 91 20.41 8.17 -0.89
N SER A 92 20.78 7.55 0.25
CA SER A 92 20.28 6.26 0.67
C SER A 92 18.77 6.28 0.94
N LEU A 93 18.27 7.34 1.60
CA LEU A 93 16.85 7.51 1.85
C LEU A 93 16.06 7.71 0.55
N ASN A 94 16.54 8.54 -0.38
CA ASN A 94 15.92 8.75 -1.68
C ASN A 94 15.90 7.46 -2.51
N PHE A 95 17.01 6.71 -2.50
CA PHE A 95 17.11 5.43 -3.17
C PHE A 95 16.08 4.43 -2.64
N ALA A 96 16.02 4.25 -1.32
CA ALA A 96 15.08 3.33 -0.68
C ALA A 96 13.60 3.76 -0.93
N SER A 97 13.31 5.06 -0.86
CA SER A 97 11.99 5.62 -1.17
C SER A 97 11.58 5.32 -2.62
N THR A 98 12.50 5.49 -3.57
CA THR A 98 12.22 5.20 -4.99
C THR A 98 11.88 3.72 -5.20
N ILE A 99 12.67 2.82 -4.63
CA ILE A 99 12.40 1.38 -4.70
C ILE A 99 11.06 1.05 -4.07
N LEU A 100 10.78 1.57 -2.88
CA LEU A 100 9.53 1.30 -2.16
C LEU A 100 8.31 1.78 -2.95
N ASN A 101 8.37 2.95 -3.59
CA ASN A 101 7.29 3.46 -4.41
C ASN A 101 7.01 2.57 -5.63
N ILE A 102 8.05 2.08 -6.30
CA ILE A 102 7.89 1.14 -7.42
C ILE A 102 7.28 -0.18 -6.93
N ILE A 103 7.77 -0.72 -5.82
CA ILE A 103 7.22 -1.94 -5.21
C ILE A 103 5.73 -1.76 -4.89
N GLN A 104 5.34 -0.66 -4.24
CA GLN A 104 3.94 -0.38 -3.91
C GLN A 104 3.05 -0.32 -5.15
N LYS A 105 3.51 0.30 -6.24
CA LYS A 105 2.78 0.35 -7.51
C LYS A 105 2.45 -1.06 -8.00
N TYR A 106 3.44 -1.92 -8.17
CA TYR A 106 3.24 -3.28 -8.68
C TYR A 106 2.49 -4.19 -7.69
N LEU A 107 2.72 -4.01 -6.39
CA LEU A 107 1.94 -4.66 -5.35
C LEU A 107 0.45 -4.33 -5.51
N CYS A 108 0.09 -3.05 -5.60
CA CYS A 108 -1.29 -2.61 -5.75
C CYS A 108 -1.95 -3.16 -7.02
N GLU A 109 -1.24 -3.18 -8.14
CA GLU A 109 -1.72 -3.79 -9.39
C GLU A 109 -1.99 -5.29 -9.26
N SER A 110 -1.22 -5.98 -8.42
CA SER A 110 -1.43 -7.41 -8.17
C SER A 110 -2.57 -7.67 -7.18
N ILE A 111 -2.58 -6.97 -6.04
CA ILE A 111 -3.58 -7.21 -4.98
C ILE A 111 -4.97 -6.72 -5.38
N SER A 112 -5.09 -5.75 -6.29
CA SER A 112 -6.37 -5.25 -6.82
C SER A 112 -7.24 -6.37 -7.43
N LYS A 113 -6.62 -7.48 -7.85
CA LYS A 113 -7.29 -8.64 -8.44
C LYS A 113 -7.82 -9.63 -7.39
N ILE A 114 -7.52 -9.39 -6.11
CA ILE A 114 -7.86 -10.29 -5.00
C ILE A 114 -9.12 -9.78 -4.29
N LYS A 115 -10.17 -10.58 -4.23
CA LYS A 115 -11.47 -10.19 -3.64
C LYS A 115 -11.39 -9.75 -2.17
N LEU A 116 -10.37 -10.22 -1.43
CA LEU A 116 -10.20 -9.89 0.00
C LEU A 116 -9.73 -8.46 0.24
N ILE A 117 -9.24 -7.76 -0.79
CA ILE A 117 -8.56 -6.46 -0.66
C ILE A 117 -9.52 -5.31 -0.31
N ASP A 118 -10.83 -5.49 -0.48
CA ASP A 118 -11.86 -4.52 -0.11
C ASP A 118 -11.82 -4.11 1.38
N ASN A 119 -11.22 -4.94 2.24
CA ASN A 119 -11.06 -4.65 3.67
C ASN A 119 -9.74 -3.93 4.02
N ASN A 120 -8.87 -3.68 3.05
CA ASN A 120 -7.58 -3.02 3.30
C ASN A 120 -7.68 -1.50 3.08
N THR A 121 -7.85 -0.75 4.18
CA THR A 121 -7.94 0.72 4.16
C THR A 121 -6.70 1.39 3.56
N ASN A 122 -5.52 0.82 3.74
CA ASN A 122 -4.28 1.38 3.19
C ASN A 122 -4.22 1.24 1.67
N PHE A 123 -4.78 0.16 1.12
CA PHE A 123 -4.95 0.01 -0.32
C PHE A 123 -5.93 1.04 -0.88
N LEU A 124 -7.05 1.28 -0.19
CA LEU A 124 -8.00 2.33 -0.57
C LEU A 124 -7.35 3.72 -0.55
N ASN A 125 -6.59 4.03 0.50
CA ASN A 125 -5.83 5.27 0.60
C ASN A 125 -4.81 5.41 -0.55
N TYR A 126 -4.12 4.34 -0.91
CA TYR A 126 -3.21 4.35 -2.06
C TYR A 126 -3.93 4.71 -3.36
N ILE A 127 -5.08 4.10 -3.63
CA ILE A 127 -5.90 4.38 -4.82
C ILE A 127 -6.26 5.86 -4.89
N VAL A 128 -6.80 6.40 -3.81
CA VAL A 128 -7.25 7.80 -3.75
C VAL A 128 -6.07 8.77 -3.89
N THR A 129 -5.01 8.57 -3.11
CA THR A 129 -3.84 9.46 -3.08
C THR A 129 -3.11 9.49 -4.43
N ASN A 130 -3.09 8.37 -5.16
CA ASN A 130 -2.41 8.26 -6.43
C ASN A 130 -3.36 8.35 -7.65
N SER A 131 -4.65 8.64 -7.43
CA SER A 131 -5.69 8.70 -8.47
C SER A 131 -5.77 7.41 -9.34
N ARG A 132 -5.46 6.25 -8.72
CA ARG A 132 -5.45 4.94 -9.38
C ARG A 132 -6.81 4.23 -9.29
N TYR A 133 -7.87 4.93 -9.69
CA TYR A 133 -9.25 4.41 -9.68
C TYR A 133 -9.45 3.18 -10.57
N ASP A 134 -8.56 2.97 -11.52
CA ASP A 134 -8.46 1.76 -12.34
C ASP A 134 -8.26 0.46 -11.51
N LEU A 135 -7.73 0.59 -10.29
CA LEU A 135 -7.52 -0.54 -9.38
C LEU A 135 -8.73 -0.85 -8.48
N ALA A 136 -9.80 -0.06 -8.58
CA ALA A 136 -10.97 -0.16 -7.70
C ALA A 136 -11.99 -1.24 -8.11
N ASN A 137 -11.78 -1.98 -9.20
CA ASN A 137 -12.75 -2.90 -9.80
C ASN A 137 -13.25 -4.03 -8.88
N ASN A 138 -12.49 -4.40 -7.86
CA ASN A 138 -12.87 -5.44 -6.90
C ASN A 138 -13.23 -4.88 -5.52
N ILE A 139 -13.24 -3.55 -5.35
CA ILE A 139 -13.57 -2.92 -4.08
C ILE A 139 -15.08 -2.89 -3.94
N LYS A 140 -15.57 -3.41 -2.81
CA LYS A 140 -16.97 -3.35 -2.44
C LYS A 140 -17.17 -2.33 -1.34
N ILE A 141 -18.22 -1.54 -1.46
CA ILE A 141 -18.65 -0.59 -0.46
C ILE A 141 -20.03 -0.95 0.08
N ASP A 142 -20.25 -0.62 1.36
CA ASP A 142 -21.56 -0.81 1.97
C ASP A 142 -22.51 0.30 1.49
N MET A 143 -23.67 -0.11 0.99
CA MET A 143 -24.76 0.81 0.66
C MET A 143 -25.75 0.90 1.82
N LYS A 144 -26.17 2.10 2.16
CA LYS A 144 -27.25 2.37 3.13
C LYS A 144 -28.46 2.97 2.39
N PRO A 145 -29.71 2.69 2.78
CA PRO A 145 -30.13 1.81 3.85
C PRO A 145 -30.14 0.33 3.42
N GLY A 146 -29.69 -0.54 4.29
CA GLY A 146 -29.74 -1.99 4.09
C GLY A 146 -28.50 -2.66 4.70
N GLU A 147 -28.71 -3.50 5.69
CA GLU A 147 -27.62 -4.34 6.21
C GLU A 147 -27.23 -5.37 5.14
N ASN A 148 -25.92 -5.47 4.86
CA ASN A 148 -25.31 -6.42 3.94
C ASN A 148 -25.44 -6.15 2.41
N ASN A 149 -25.89 -4.99 1.98
CA ASN A 149 -25.82 -4.62 0.56
C ASN A 149 -24.46 -4.01 0.23
N LYS A 150 -23.55 -4.85 -0.28
CA LYS A 150 -22.26 -4.40 -0.80
C LYS A 150 -22.31 -4.39 -2.32
N ILE A 151 -21.98 -3.25 -2.92
CA ILE A 151 -21.80 -3.10 -4.37
C ILE A 151 -20.35 -2.83 -4.72
N LEU A 152 -19.97 -3.15 -5.94
CA LEU A 152 -18.66 -2.77 -6.44
C LEU A 152 -18.58 -1.25 -6.58
N LEU A 153 -17.45 -0.68 -6.20
CA LEU A 153 -17.23 0.76 -6.34
C LEU A 153 -17.35 1.22 -7.80
N SER A 154 -16.95 0.37 -8.75
CA SER A 154 -17.14 0.61 -10.19
C SER A 154 -18.61 0.73 -10.61
N ASP A 155 -19.51 0.07 -9.90
CA ASP A 155 -20.93 -0.01 -10.28
C ASP A 155 -21.76 1.11 -9.60
N VAL A 156 -21.17 1.81 -8.64
CA VAL A 156 -21.84 2.91 -7.91
C VAL A 156 -22.43 3.95 -8.85
N ALA A 157 -21.69 4.32 -9.90
CA ALA A 157 -22.17 5.32 -10.86
C ALA A 157 -23.41 4.86 -11.66
N GLN A 158 -23.55 3.54 -11.88
CA GLN A 158 -24.70 2.95 -12.59
C GLN A 158 -25.91 2.80 -11.66
N GLU A 159 -25.68 2.37 -10.42
CA GLU A 159 -26.73 2.21 -9.40
C GLU A 159 -27.36 3.55 -8.99
N ILE A 160 -26.57 4.62 -9.01
CA ILE A 160 -27.03 5.94 -8.61
C ILE A 160 -28.00 6.56 -9.60
N ASN A 161 -27.88 6.25 -10.89
CA ASN A 161 -28.80 6.64 -11.98
C ASN A 161 -29.34 8.09 -11.85
N GLY A 162 -28.44 9.05 -11.60
CA GLY A 162 -28.76 10.47 -11.46
C GLY A 162 -29.20 10.92 -10.06
N LYS A 163 -29.20 10.05 -9.05
CA LYS A 163 -29.43 10.42 -7.66
C LYS A 163 -28.15 10.90 -6.99
N ASN A 164 -28.28 11.86 -6.06
CA ASN A 164 -27.14 12.30 -5.26
C ASN A 164 -26.74 11.20 -4.27
N VAL A 165 -25.45 10.85 -4.24
CA VAL A 165 -24.92 9.93 -3.26
C VAL A 165 -24.13 10.68 -2.22
N LEU A 166 -24.49 10.50 -0.96
CA LEU A 166 -23.74 11.01 0.17
C LEU A 166 -22.71 9.96 0.57
N TYR A 167 -21.43 10.31 0.47
CA TYR A 167 -20.34 9.48 0.97
C TYR A 167 -20.03 9.87 2.41
N TYR A 168 -20.03 8.88 3.29
CA TYR A 168 -19.61 9.05 4.68
C TYR A 168 -18.50 8.06 5.01
N GLY A 169 -17.26 8.55 5.13
CA GLY A 169 -16.09 7.76 5.52
C GLY A 169 -15.87 7.66 7.04
N GLY A 170 -16.76 8.19 7.86
CA GLY A 170 -16.67 8.19 9.32
C GLY A 170 -17.23 6.91 9.97
N ARG A 171 -17.01 6.80 11.28
CA ARG A 171 -17.48 5.67 12.11
C ARG A 171 -18.55 6.08 13.12
N ASN A 172 -19.06 7.32 13.04
CA ASN A 172 -20.08 7.80 13.96
C ASN A 172 -21.42 7.16 13.62
N GLN A 173 -21.92 6.29 14.50
CA GLN A 173 -23.16 5.54 14.28
C GLN A 173 -24.39 6.47 14.22
N ASP A 174 -24.39 7.59 14.96
CA ASP A 174 -25.51 8.53 14.95
C ASP A 174 -25.62 9.23 13.59
N THR A 175 -24.48 9.62 13.01
CA THR A 175 -24.43 10.18 11.65
C THR A 175 -24.91 9.16 10.61
N ILE A 176 -24.47 7.90 10.72
CA ILE A 176 -24.89 6.82 9.85
C ILE A 176 -26.40 6.60 9.97
N ASN A 177 -26.95 6.60 11.19
CA ASN A 177 -28.36 6.38 11.43
C ASN A 177 -29.23 7.55 10.92
N THR A 178 -28.74 8.79 11.11
CA THR A 178 -29.46 10.00 10.66
C THR A 178 -29.57 10.03 9.13
N PHE A 179 -28.44 9.90 8.42
CA PHE A 179 -28.43 10.01 6.95
C PHE A 179 -28.81 8.70 6.24
N GLY A 180 -28.67 7.55 6.89
CA GLY A 180 -29.06 6.26 6.32
C GLY A 180 -30.59 6.06 6.24
N ASN A 181 -31.37 6.83 7.00
CA ASN A 181 -32.85 6.73 7.05
C ASN A 181 -33.56 7.77 6.16
N GLU A 182 -32.87 8.78 5.62
CA GLU A 182 -33.49 9.89 4.88
C GLU A 182 -33.81 9.57 3.40
N ASN A 183 -33.51 8.38 2.89
CA ASN A 183 -33.71 8.03 1.49
C ASN A 183 -35.00 7.23 1.21
N THR A 184 -36.02 7.39 2.02
CA THR A 184 -37.34 6.77 1.81
C THR A 184 -38.43 7.76 1.42
N ASN A 185 -38.12 8.78 0.62
CA ASN A 185 -39.15 9.57 -0.08
C ASN A 185 -38.69 9.97 -1.46
#